data_a63e8d4092cfbbb3adda569cdd98e422
#
_entry.id   a63e8d4092cfbbb3adda569cdd98e422
#
_cell.length_a   1.000
_cell.length_b   1.000
_cell.length_c   1.000
_cell.angle_alpha   90.00
_cell.angle_beta   90.00
_cell.angle_gamma   90.00
#
_symmetry.space_group_name_H-M   'P 1'
#
loop_
_entity.id
_entity.type
_entity.pdbx_description
1 polymer ?
#
loop_
_entity_poly.entity_id
_entity_poly.type
_entity_poly.pdbx_seq_one_letter_code
_entity_poly.pdbx_strand_id
1 'polypeptide(L)'
;MTPHASIFLIGMMGAGKTTVGRLLAQSIGFDFVDVDREIELRSGVRIPTIFEIEGESGFRRREAALLDELTGRERLVLATGGGAVLDAQSRQRLRERGLVIYLRASADEVYRRTRKDRARPLLQTDNPRARIEQLLVEREPLYAETAHLT
;
A
#
# COMPACT_ATOMS: atom_id res chain seq x y z
N MET A 1 -10.91 -11.88 -16.34
CA MET A 1 -11.30 -10.92 -15.30
C MET A 1 -12.74 -10.50 -15.49
N THR A 2 -13.53 -10.48 -14.43
CA THR A 2 -14.95 -10.11 -14.50
C THR A 2 -15.13 -8.60 -14.47
N PRO A 3 -16.27 -8.07 -15.01
CA PRO A 3 -16.54 -6.64 -14.95
C PRO A 3 -16.66 -6.08 -13.53
N HIS A 4 -16.81 -6.93 -12.53
CA HIS A 4 -16.96 -6.52 -11.12
C HIS A 4 -15.68 -6.75 -10.31
N ALA A 5 -14.60 -7.16 -10.96
CA ALA A 5 -13.34 -7.40 -10.27
C ALA A 5 -12.82 -6.10 -9.64
N SER A 6 -12.29 -6.22 -8.44
CA SER A 6 -11.67 -5.10 -7.75
C SER A 6 -10.33 -4.73 -8.37
N ILE A 7 -9.89 -3.50 -8.09
CA ILE A 7 -8.60 -2.99 -8.56
C ILE A 7 -7.76 -2.67 -7.33
N PHE A 8 -6.54 -3.20 -7.31
CA PHE A 8 -5.62 -3.01 -6.19
C PHE A 8 -4.40 -2.23 -6.66
N LEU A 9 -4.11 -1.12 -5.97
CA LEU A 9 -2.97 -0.27 -6.30
C LEU A 9 -1.83 -0.58 -5.33
N ILE A 10 -0.66 -0.89 -5.88
CA ILE A 10 0.55 -1.15 -5.11
C ILE A 10 1.64 -0.15 -5.51
N GLY A 11 2.63 0.02 -4.68
CA GLY A 11 3.75 0.94 -4.92
C GLY A 11 4.25 1.56 -3.64
N MET A 12 5.33 2.32 -3.76
CA MET A 12 5.95 2.99 -2.63
C MET A 12 5.02 4.04 -2.01
N MET A 13 5.25 4.31 -0.75
CA MET A 13 4.64 5.47 -0.09
C MET A 13 4.91 6.73 -0.92
N GLY A 14 3.93 7.61 -1.02
CA GLY A 14 4.09 8.84 -1.81
C GLY A 14 4.04 8.64 -3.32
N ALA A 15 3.69 7.45 -3.82
CA ALA A 15 3.54 7.21 -5.25
C ALA A 15 2.22 7.74 -5.83
N GLY A 16 1.28 8.14 -4.97
CA GLY A 16 0.00 8.70 -5.40
C GLY A 16 -1.15 7.69 -5.40
N LYS A 17 -1.01 6.55 -4.72
CA LYS A 17 -2.03 5.50 -4.70
C LYS A 17 -3.40 5.99 -4.20
N THR A 18 -3.42 6.77 -3.13
CA THR A 18 -4.68 7.29 -2.57
C THR A 18 -5.36 8.25 -3.54
N THR A 19 -4.61 9.20 -4.10
CA THR A 19 -5.16 10.19 -5.03
C THR A 19 -5.68 9.51 -6.30
N VAL A 20 -4.88 8.67 -6.92
CA VAL A 20 -5.26 7.95 -8.14
C VAL A 20 -6.42 7.01 -7.85
N GLY A 21 -6.37 6.31 -6.73
CA GLY A 21 -7.40 5.34 -6.35
C GLY A 21 -8.76 5.99 -6.15
N ARG A 22 -8.83 7.13 -5.47
CA ARG A 22 -10.08 7.86 -5.28
C ARG A 22 -10.67 8.31 -6.61
N LEU A 23 -9.86 8.89 -7.47
CA LEU A 23 -10.31 9.36 -8.78
C LEU A 23 -10.80 8.20 -9.65
N LEU A 24 -10.06 7.09 -9.65
CA LEU A 24 -10.46 5.91 -10.39
C LEU A 24 -11.78 5.34 -9.88
N ALA A 25 -11.90 5.16 -8.57
CA ALA A 25 -13.13 4.63 -7.97
C ALA A 25 -14.34 5.49 -8.31
N GLN A 26 -14.20 6.81 -8.20
CA GLN A 26 -15.25 7.75 -8.56
C GLN A 26 -15.63 7.62 -10.04
N SER A 27 -14.65 7.48 -10.90
CA SER A 27 -14.85 7.40 -12.34
C SER A 27 -15.60 6.14 -12.78
N ILE A 28 -15.37 5.01 -12.10
CA ILE A 28 -15.96 3.73 -12.50
C ILE A 28 -17.08 3.26 -11.57
N GLY A 29 -17.43 4.06 -10.55
CA GLY A 29 -18.51 3.72 -9.63
C GLY A 29 -18.21 2.63 -8.63
N PHE A 30 -16.93 2.47 -8.25
CA PHE A 30 -16.51 1.52 -7.23
C PHE A 30 -16.33 2.22 -5.89
N ASP A 31 -16.36 1.44 -4.80
CA ASP A 31 -15.96 1.95 -3.48
C ASP A 31 -14.44 2.14 -3.45
N PHE A 32 -13.98 3.01 -2.58
CA PHE A 32 -12.54 3.23 -2.37
C PHE A 32 -12.17 2.98 -0.91
N VAL A 33 -11.10 2.23 -0.68
CA VAL A 33 -10.51 2.05 0.66
C VAL A 33 -8.99 2.22 0.58
N ASP A 34 -8.45 3.00 1.52
CA ASP A 34 -7.02 3.11 1.77
C ASP A 34 -6.69 2.21 2.96
N VAL A 35 -5.84 1.22 2.78
CA VAL A 35 -5.54 0.21 3.81
C VAL A 35 -4.93 0.84 5.06
N ASP A 36 -3.98 1.76 4.91
CA ASP A 36 -3.34 2.39 6.06
C ASP A 36 -4.34 3.18 6.89
N ARG A 37 -5.22 3.94 6.23
CA ARG A 37 -6.27 4.68 6.91
C ARG A 37 -7.26 3.74 7.60
N GLU A 38 -7.61 2.64 6.95
CA GLU A 38 -8.53 1.65 7.54
C GLU A 38 -7.95 1.00 8.79
N ILE A 39 -6.64 0.72 8.78
CA ILE A 39 -5.96 0.21 9.96
C ILE A 39 -6.07 1.22 11.12
N GLU A 40 -5.85 2.50 10.83
CA GLU A 40 -5.98 3.55 11.85
C GLU A 40 -7.40 3.66 12.38
N LEU A 41 -8.39 3.59 11.51
CA LEU A 41 -9.79 3.66 11.91
C LEU A 41 -10.18 2.48 12.81
N ARG A 42 -9.75 1.28 12.47
CA ARG A 42 -10.10 0.07 13.23
C ARG A 42 -9.34 -0.04 14.53
N SER A 43 -8.07 0.37 14.55
CA SER A 43 -7.24 0.29 15.76
C SER A 43 -7.50 1.45 16.73
N GLY A 44 -7.99 2.57 16.22
CA GLY A 44 -8.21 3.77 17.02
C GLY A 44 -6.94 4.56 17.29
N VAL A 45 -5.80 4.17 16.70
CA VAL A 45 -4.52 4.86 16.86
C VAL A 45 -3.82 5.05 15.52
N ARG A 46 -2.84 5.93 15.49
CA ARG A 46 -2.06 6.18 14.28
C ARG A 46 -1.01 5.09 14.07
N ILE A 47 -0.61 4.90 12.82
CA ILE A 47 0.37 3.87 12.45
C ILE A 47 1.68 3.98 13.25
N PRO A 48 2.28 5.18 13.45
CA PRO A 48 3.48 5.27 14.29
C PRO A 48 3.29 4.69 15.69
N THR A 49 2.09 4.84 16.27
CA THR A 49 1.78 4.28 17.59
C THR A 49 1.73 2.75 17.53
N ILE A 50 1.18 2.18 16.45
CA ILE A 50 1.17 0.72 16.27
C ILE A 50 2.60 0.19 16.21
N PHE A 51 3.48 0.85 15.43
CA PHE A 51 4.88 0.47 15.35
C PHE A 51 5.59 0.54 16.70
N GLU A 52 5.27 1.59 17.48
CA GLU A 52 5.88 1.79 18.80
C GLU A 52 5.48 0.69 19.78
N ILE A 53 4.20 0.31 19.79
CA ILE A 53 3.65 -0.64 20.76
C ILE A 53 3.84 -2.09 20.28
N GLU A 54 3.59 -2.38 19.02
CA GLU A 54 3.57 -3.75 18.50
C GLU A 54 4.75 -4.07 17.58
N GLY A 55 5.54 -3.06 17.19
CA GLY A 55 6.63 -3.20 16.24
C GLY A 55 6.14 -3.38 14.82
N GLU A 56 7.08 -3.47 13.89
CA GLU A 56 6.75 -3.67 12.48
C GLU A 56 6.01 -4.99 12.27
N SER A 57 6.40 -6.06 12.95
CA SER A 57 5.74 -7.36 12.80
C SER A 57 4.27 -7.31 13.20
N GLY A 58 3.94 -6.56 14.25
CA GLY A 58 2.54 -6.37 14.67
C GLY A 58 1.73 -5.62 13.63
N PHE A 59 2.31 -4.55 13.08
CA PHE A 59 1.68 -3.81 12.00
C PHE A 59 1.45 -4.71 10.76
N ARG A 60 2.45 -5.52 10.38
CA ARG A 60 2.33 -6.40 9.21
C ARG A 60 1.25 -7.47 9.40
N ARG A 61 1.06 -7.97 10.63
CA ARG A 61 -0.04 -8.91 10.90
C ARG A 61 -1.40 -8.24 10.70
N ARG A 62 -1.57 -7.00 11.17
CA ARG A 62 -2.82 -6.24 10.97
C ARG A 62 -3.06 -5.96 9.49
N GLU A 63 -2.02 -5.58 8.77
CA GLU A 63 -2.09 -5.31 7.35
C GLU A 63 -2.49 -6.57 6.56
N ALA A 64 -1.86 -7.70 6.83
CA ALA A 64 -2.15 -8.95 6.13
C ALA A 64 -3.58 -9.43 6.40
N ALA A 65 -4.05 -9.33 7.64
CA ALA A 65 -5.43 -9.72 7.98
C ALA A 65 -6.44 -8.83 7.26
N LEU A 66 -6.19 -7.53 7.21
CA LEU A 66 -7.08 -6.59 6.55
C LEU A 66 -7.08 -6.78 5.04
N LEU A 67 -5.92 -7.04 4.44
CA LEU A 67 -5.83 -7.35 3.02
C LEU A 67 -6.61 -8.62 2.67
N ASP A 68 -6.52 -9.66 3.50
CA ASP A 68 -7.30 -10.88 3.27
C ASP A 68 -8.81 -10.58 3.25
N GLU A 69 -9.28 -9.76 4.17
CA GLU A 69 -10.69 -9.37 4.22
C GLU A 69 -11.08 -8.50 3.02
N LEU A 70 -10.34 -7.43 2.76
CA LEU A 70 -10.73 -6.43 1.76
C LEU A 70 -10.56 -6.95 0.32
N THR A 71 -9.58 -7.81 0.06
CA THR A 71 -9.41 -8.37 -1.29
C THR A 71 -10.52 -9.34 -1.66
N GLY A 72 -11.32 -9.76 -0.70
CA GLY A 72 -12.50 -10.58 -0.98
C GLY A 72 -13.72 -9.78 -1.43
N ARG A 73 -13.70 -8.45 -1.34
CA ARG A 73 -14.81 -7.60 -1.76
C ARG A 73 -14.80 -7.38 -3.27
N GLU A 74 -15.98 -7.20 -3.85
CA GLU A 74 -16.15 -6.84 -5.25
C GLU A 74 -16.30 -5.34 -5.42
N ARG A 75 -15.97 -4.83 -6.59
CA ARG A 75 -16.17 -3.42 -6.98
C ARG A 75 -15.48 -2.48 -6.01
N LEU A 76 -14.26 -2.81 -5.63
CA LEU A 76 -13.45 -2.03 -4.70
C LEU A 76 -12.16 -1.58 -5.39
N VAL A 77 -11.83 -0.30 -5.23
CA VAL A 77 -10.49 0.19 -5.51
C VAL A 77 -9.77 0.29 -4.17
N LEU A 78 -8.69 -0.45 -4.03
CA LEU A 78 -7.94 -0.57 -2.79
C LEU A 78 -6.55 0.03 -2.98
N ALA A 79 -6.21 1.04 -2.19
CA ALA A 79 -4.84 1.55 -2.13
C ALA A 79 -4.13 0.85 -0.98
N THR A 80 -3.13 0.03 -1.30
CA THR A 80 -2.39 -0.74 -0.30
C THR A 80 -1.26 0.09 0.30
N GLY A 81 -0.75 -0.35 1.44
CA GLY A 81 0.46 0.23 2.02
C GLY A 81 1.70 -0.15 1.22
N GLY A 82 2.76 0.65 1.34
CA GLY A 82 3.99 0.43 0.59
C GLY A 82 4.64 -0.94 0.83
N GLY A 83 4.49 -1.49 2.01
CA GLY A 83 5.05 -2.79 2.38
C GLY A 83 4.08 -3.97 2.26
N ALA A 84 2.90 -3.77 1.67
CA ALA A 84 1.89 -4.83 1.54
C ALA A 84 2.42 -6.05 0.77
N VAL A 85 3.35 -5.83 -0.16
CA VAL A 85 3.94 -6.89 -0.99
C VAL A 85 5.02 -7.70 -0.29
N LEU A 86 5.38 -7.34 0.95
CA LEU A 86 6.41 -8.10 1.69
C LEU A 86 5.92 -9.48 2.10
N ASP A 87 4.62 -9.66 2.30
CA ASP A 87 4.03 -10.94 2.68
C ASP A 87 3.62 -11.74 1.43
N ALA A 88 4.15 -12.96 1.32
CA ALA A 88 3.92 -13.80 0.14
C ALA A 88 2.44 -14.14 -0.05
N GLN A 89 1.71 -14.39 1.04
CA GLN A 89 0.28 -14.69 0.94
C GLN A 89 -0.51 -13.48 0.47
N SER A 90 -0.14 -12.29 0.94
CA SER A 90 -0.79 -11.06 0.48
C SER A 90 -0.55 -10.83 -1.02
N ARG A 91 0.67 -11.08 -1.51
CA ARG A 91 0.95 -10.99 -2.95
C ARG A 91 0.06 -11.93 -3.74
N GLN A 92 -0.07 -13.16 -3.29
CA GLN A 92 -0.91 -14.16 -3.96
C GLN A 92 -2.38 -13.74 -3.97
N ARG A 93 -2.91 -13.29 -2.83
CA ARG A 93 -4.30 -12.83 -2.72
C ARG A 93 -4.58 -11.66 -3.66
N LEU A 94 -3.67 -10.69 -3.69
CA LEU A 94 -3.83 -9.54 -4.59
C LEU A 94 -3.91 -9.99 -6.05
N ARG A 95 -2.96 -10.83 -6.50
CA ARG A 95 -2.94 -11.30 -7.88
C ARG A 95 -4.16 -12.12 -8.26
N GLU A 96 -4.64 -12.95 -7.35
CA GLU A 96 -5.75 -13.86 -7.65
C GLU A 96 -7.11 -13.19 -7.55
N ARG A 97 -7.25 -12.14 -6.76
CA ARG A 97 -8.55 -11.58 -6.40
C ARG A 97 -8.93 -10.30 -7.13
N GLY A 98 -8.03 -9.72 -7.90
CA GLY A 98 -8.31 -8.51 -8.63
C GLY A 98 -7.23 -8.13 -9.61
N LEU A 99 -7.39 -6.94 -10.22
CA LEU A 99 -6.40 -6.36 -11.11
C LEU A 99 -5.41 -5.54 -10.29
N VAL A 100 -4.15 -5.95 -10.29
CA VAL A 100 -3.10 -5.25 -9.55
C VAL A 100 -2.37 -4.29 -10.47
N ILE A 101 -2.36 -3.01 -10.09
CA ILE A 101 -1.68 -1.94 -10.83
C ILE A 101 -0.55 -1.40 -9.95
N TYR A 102 0.67 -1.43 -10.46
CA TYR A 102 1.83 -0.85 -9.78
C TYR A 102 1.99 0.60 -10.22
N LEU A 103 1.84 1.53 -9.27
CA LEU A 103 2.14 2.94 -9.49
C LEU A 103 3.61 3.17 -9.17
N ARG A 104 4.42 3.18 -10.21
CA ARG A 104 5.87 3.34 -10.09
C ARG A 104 6.23 4.80 -9.87
N ALA A 105 7.14 5.05 -8.92
CA ALA A 105 7.66 6.38 -8.65
C ALA A 105 9.15 6.28 -8.38
N SER A 106 9.90 7.31 -8.80
CA SER A 106 11.34 7.37 -8.55
C SER A 106 11.62 7.70 -7.08
N ALA A 107 12.86 7.42 -6.65
CA ALA A 107 13.28 7.80 -5.29
C ALA A 107 13.15 9.30 -5.06
N ASP A 108 13.45 10.12 -6.07
CA ASP A 108 13.31 11.59 -5.99
C ASP A 108 11.86 12.00 -5.75
N GLU A 109 10.93 11.40 -6.49
CA GLU A 109 9.51 11.69 -6.35
C GLU A 109 8.99 11.28 -4.96
N VAL A 110 9.37 10.09 -4.50
CA VAL A 110 8.98 9.61 -3.17
C VAL A 110 9.54 10.52 -2.09
N TYR A 111 10.82 10.88 -2.17
CA TYR A 111 11.45 11.78 -1.21
C TYR A 111 10.74 13.15 -1.17
N ARG A 112 10.52 13.73 -2.33
CA ARG A 112 9.87 15.05 -2.43
C ARG A 112 8.48 15.06 -1.81
N ARG A 113 7.72 13.97 -1.99
CA ARG A 113 6.35 13.88 -1.48
C ARG A 113 6.26 13.50 -0.01
N THR A 114 7.30 12.86 0.55
CA THR A 114 7.26 12.33 1.92
C THR A 114 8.17 13.06 2.90
N ARG A 115 9.03 13.96 2.45
CA ARG A 115 10.06 14.60 3.29
C ARG A 115 9.53 15.34 4.51
N LYS A 116 8.26 15.77 4.46
CA LYS A 116 7.62 16.48 5.58
C LYS A 116 6.59 15.61 6.30
N ASP A 117 6.42 14.38 5.87
CA ASP A 117 5.42 13.48 6.44
C ASP A 117 6.04 12.69 7.59
N ARG A 118 5.52 12.90 8.81
CA ARG A 118 5.99 12.20 10.00
C ARG A 118 5.19 10.93 10.31
N ALA A 119 4.21 10.58 9.48
CA ALA A 119 3.41 9.37 9.65
C ALA A 119 4.03 8.15 8.98
N ARG A 120 5.28 8.23 8.51
CA ARG A 120 6.00 7.14 7.84
C ARG A 120 7.12 6.63 8.74
N PRO A 121 6.86 5.66 9.64
CA PRO A 121 7.88 5.20 10.60
C PRO A 121 9.19 4.73 9.96
N LEU A 122 9.11 4.09 8.81
CA LEU A 122 10.30 3.58 8.12
C LEU A 122 11.19 4.68 7.54
N LEU A 123 10.67 5.92 7.43
CA LEU A 123 11.43 7.07 6.93
C LEU A 123 11.93 7.99 8.05
N GLN A 124 11.68 7.66 9.32
CA GLN A 124 12.16 8.44 10.46
C GLN A 124 13.60 8.03 10.78
N THR A 125 14.53 8.40 9.90
CA THR A 125 15.95 8.11 10.01
C THR A 125 16.76 9.37 9.76
N ASP A 126 18.08 9.31 9.99
CA ASP A 126 18.99 10.44 9.73
C ASP A 126 19.11 10.78 8.25
N ASN A 127 18.88 9.79 7.37
CA ASN A 127 18.94 9.98 5.92
C ASN A 127 17.73 9.33 5.25
N PRO A 128 16.57 10.00 5.23
CA PRO A 128 15.37 9.43 4.63
C PRO A 128 15.51 9.09 3.14
N ARG A 129 16.27 9.89 2.38
CA ARG A 129 16.47 9.64 0.95
C ARG A 129 17.20 8.32 0.71
N ALA A 130 18.28 8.06 1.46
CA ALA A 130 19.00 6.79 1.34
C ALA A 130 18.10 5.62 1.74
N ARG A 131 17.25 5.80 2.75
CA ARG A 131 16.29 4.78 3.15
C ARG A 131 15.27 4.50 2.05
N ILE A 132 14.80 5.52 1.37
CA ILE A 132 13.88 5.36 0.23
C ILE A 132 14.55 4.56 -0.89
N GLU A 133 15.78 4.89 -1.23
CA GLU A 133 16.52 4.16 -2.26
C GLU A 133 16.69 2.68 -1.89
N GLN A 134 17.01 2.41 -0.62
CA GLN A 134 17.13 1.04 -0.11
C GLN A 134 15.81 0.30 -0.20
N LEU A 135 14.72 0.91 0.22
CA LEU A 135 13.38 0.31 0.16
C LEU A 135 12.98 -0.01 -1.28
N LEU A 136 13.28 0.89 -2.23
CA LEU A 136 13.00 0.65 -3.64
C LEU A 136 13.77 -0.56 -4.18
N VAL A 137 15.05 -0.67 -3.87
CA VAL A 137 15.86 -1.81 -4.31
C VAL A 137 15.27 -3.12 -3.77
N GLU A 138 14.86 -3.13 -2.51
CA GLU A 138 14.29 -4.33 -1.87
C GLU A 138 12.91 -4.69 -2.41
N ARG A 139 12.08 -3.69 -2.69
CA ARG A 139 10.66 -3.88 -2.99
C ARG A 139 10.30 -3.92 -4.48
N GLU A 140 11.10 -3.27 -5.33
CA GLU A 140 10.82 -3.22 -6.77
C GLU A 140 10.55 -4.60 -7.38
N PRO A 141 11.36 -5.65 -7.11
CA PRO A 141 11.08 -6.98 -7.64
C PRO A 141 9.74 -7.53 -7.17
N LEU A 142 9.35 -7.22 -5.93
CA LEU A 142 8.08 -7.69 -5.37
C LEU A 142 6.88 -6.97 -5.99
N TYR A 143 7.01 -5.67 -6.24
CA TYR A 143 5.98 -4.92 -6.97
C TYR A 143 5.82 -5.47 -8.39
N ALA A 144 6.93 -5.65 -9.10
CA ALA A 144 6.90 -6.15 -10.46
C ALA A 144 6.29 -7.55 -10.57
N GLU A 145 6.64 -8.42 -9.62
CA GLU A 145 6.09 -9.78 -9.54
C GLU A 145 4.58 -9.77 -9.28
N THR A 146 4.11 -8.86 -8.44
CA THR A 146 2.71 -8.82 -8.01
C THR A 146 1.80 -8.12 -9.02
N ALA A 147 2.32 -7.18 -9.77
CA ALA A 147 1.51 -6.35 -10.67
C ALA A 147 1.07 -7.08 -11.94
N HIS A 148 -0.15 -6.78 -12.38
CA HIS A 148 -0.62 -7.11 -13.72
C HIS A 148 -0.27 -6.00 -14.69
N LEU A 149 -0.31 -4.74 -14.23
CA LEU A 149 0.01 -3.54 -15.01
C LEU A 149 0.95 -2.64 -14.21
N THR A 150 1.78 -1.89 -14.92
CA THR A 150 2.67 -0.90 -14.32
C THR A 150 2.44 0.46 -14.97
#